data_69a87a25e0eb700d7c07234be5db49d9
#
_entry.id   69a87a25e0eb700d7c07234be5db49d9
#
_cell.length_a   1.000
_cell.length_b   1.000
_cell.length_c   1.000
_cell.angle_alpha   90.00
_cell.angle_beta   90.00
_cell.angle_gamma   90.00
#
_symmetry.space_group_name_H-M   'P 1'
#
loop_
_entity.id
_entity.type
_entity.pdbx_description
1 polymer ?
#
loop_
_entity_poly.entity_id
_entity_poly.type
_entity_poly.pdbx_seq_one_letter_code
_entity_poly.pdbx_strand_id
1 'polypeptide(L)'
;MDYKELLQKQLNQFSLKGYNRTFTSIYRYQETFPFTKIDLPSEEQKKENINPDTTIWCSNDYLNMSHNKEVINRMIQVIKEVGTGSGGTRNISGTTPYHDQLENNLANFHERDAALIFTSA
;
A
#
# COMPACT_ATOMS: atom_id res chain seq x y z
N MET A 1 -25.51 -8.92 27.39
CA MET A 1 -24.14 -9.37 27.14
C MET A 1 -23.34 -8.14 26.80
N ASP A 2 -22.29 -7.81 27.54
CA ASP A 2 -21.45 -6.66 27.23
C ASP A 2 -20.38 -7.09 26.21
N TYR A 3 -20.62 -6.69 24.96
CA TYR A 3 -19.72 -6.99 23.84
C TYR A 3 -18.33 -6.36 24.02
N LYS A 4 -18.25 -5.22 24.70
CA LYS A 4 -16.97 -4.54 24.95
C LYS A 4 -16.08 -5.37 25.86
N GLU A 5 -16.63 -5.89 26.92
CA GLU A 5 -15.91 -6.75 27.86
C GLU A 5 -15.45 -8.06 27.20
N LEU A 6 -16.33 -8.69 26.39
CA LEU A 6 -16.00 -9.88 25.64
C LEU A 6 -14.85 -9.66 24.65
N LEU A 7 -14.92 -8.59 23.88
CA LEU A 7 -13.88 -8.24 22.91
C LEU A 7 -12.56 -7.90 23.59
N GLN A 8 -12.61 -7.15 24.71
CA GLN A 8 -11.40 -6.81 25.47
C GLN A 8 -10.72 -8.07 26.03
N LYS A 9 -11.48 -9.04 26.50
CA LYS A 9 -10.95 -10.32 26.97
C LYS A 9 -10.25 -11.08 25.84
N GLN A 10 -10.82 -11.11 24.63
CA GLN A 10 -10.19 -11.74 23.48
C GLN A 10 -8.90 -11.02 23.06
N LEU A 11 -8.91 -9.69 22.99
CA LEU A 11 -7.72 -8.90 22.68
C LEU A 11 -6.58 -9.16 23.69
N ASN A 12 -6.90 -9.22 24.96
CA ASN A 12 -5.91 -9.53 26.00
C ASN A 12 -5.30 -10.93 25.80
N GLN A 13 -6.11 -11.93 25.41
CA GLN A 13 -5.61 -13.27 25.08
C GLN A 13 -4.70 -13.27 23.86
N PHE A 14 -5.02 -12.51 22.79
CA PHE A 14 -4.16 -12.37 21.63
C PHE A 14 -2.82 -11.71 21.99
N SER A 15 -2.86 -10.67 22.83
CA SER A 15 -1.65 -9.98 23.30
C SER A 15 -0.75 -10.91 24.11
N LEU A 16 -1.32 -11.71 25.02
CA LEU A 16 -0.57 -12.68 25.83
C LEU A 16 0.08 -13.78 24.99
N LYS A 17 -0.53 -14.15 23.86
CA LYS A 17 0.02 -15.13 22.91
C LYS A 17 1.00 -14.53 21.90
N GLY A 18 1.26 -13.23 21.94
CA GLY A 18 2.11 -12.54 20.96
C GLY A 18 1.49 -12.42 19.56
N TYR A 19 0.17 -12.63 19.43
CA TYR A 19 -0.53 -12.54 18.13
C TYR A 19 -1.04 -11.14 17.82
N ASN A 20 -0.96 -10.23 18.79
CA ASN A 20 -1.37 -8.84 18.56
C ASN A 20 -0.32 -8.15 17.68
N ARG A 21 -0.77 -7.68 16.52
CA ARG A 21 0.06 -6.89 15.61
C ARG A 21 -0.28 -5.43 15.76
N THR A 22 0.71 -4.62 16.04
CA THR A 22 0.59 -3.16 16.03
C THR A 22 0.93 -2.64 14.64
N PHE A 23 0.18 -1.63 14.18
CA PHE A 23 0.50 -0.94 12.93
C PHE A 23 1.54 0.14 13.23
N THR A 24 2.70 0.00 12.60
CA THR A 24 3.80 0.96 12.73
C THR A 24 3.79 1.90 11.55
N SER A 25 3.76 3.21 11.82
CA SER A 25 3.84 4.23 10.77
C SER A 25 5.26 4.36 10.27
N ILE A 26 5.43 4.25 8.95
CA ILE A 26 6.73 4.28 8.29
C ILE A 26 6.71 5.34 7.18
N TYR A 27 7.69 6.24 7.19
CA TYR A 27 7.89 7.19 6.10
C TYR A 27 8.69 6.52 4.98
N ARG A 28 8.10 6.40 3.79
CA ARG A 28 8.77 5.86 2.60
C ARG A 28 9.17 7.01 1.68
N TYR A 29 10.28 7.63 1.99
CA TYR A 29 10.79 8.72 1.15
C TYR A 29 11.32 8.19 -0.17
N GLN A 30 10.93 8.84 -1.27
CA GLN A 30 11.29 8.43 -2.63
C GLN A 30 12.80 8.42 -2.88
N GLU A 31 13.54 9.38 -2.30
CA GLU A 31 14.96 9.55 -2.56
C GLU A 31 15.86 8.63 -1.72
N THR A 32 15.37 8.16 -0.56
CA THR A 32 16.20 7.41 0.39
C THR A 32 15.79 5.96 0.56
N PHE A 33 14.72 5.51 -0.09
CA PHE A 33 14.30 4.11 0.00
C PHE A 33 15.46 3.15 -0.39
N PRO A 34 15.74 2.08 0.36
CA PRO A 34 14.94 1.47 1.43
C PRO A 34 15.18 2.04 2.85
N PHE A 35 15.95 3.10 2.97
CA PHE A 35 16.18 3.76 4.27
C PHE A 35 14.98 4.65 4.60
N THR A 36 14.51 4.57 5.84
CA THR A 36 13.29 5.23 6.27
C THR A 36 13.34 5.65 7.72
N LYS A 37 12.32 6.39 8.15
CA LYS A 37 12.07 6.70 9.55
C LYS A 37 10.80 6.05 10.02
N ILE A 38 10.84 5.51 11.21
CA ILE A 38 9.66 4.98 11.91
C ILE A 38 9.10 6.12 12.77
N ASP A 39 7.80 6.39 12.60
CA ASP A 39 7.07 7.35 13.41
C ASP A 39 6.49 6.62 14.63
N LEU A 40 7.28 6.57 15.70
CA LEU A 40 6.85 6.02 16.97
C LEU A 40 6.73 7.14 18.01
N PRO A 41 5.74 7.06 18.92
CA PRO A 41 5.70 7.93 20.08
C PRO A 41 7.02 7.86 20.86
N SER A 42 7.51 9.00 21.32
CA SER A 42 8.83 9.11 21.99
C SER A 42 9.01 8.16 23.19
N GLU A 43 7.92 7.84 23.87
CA GLU A 43 7.91 6.90 24.99
C GLU A 43 8.09 5.44 24.55
N GLU A 44 7.57 5.06 23.38
CA GLU A 44 7.75 3.72 22.81
C GLU A 44 9.17 3.54 22.28
N GLN A 45 9.73 4.56 21.64
CA GLN A 45 11.11 4.56 21.16
C GLN A 45 12.10 4.31 22.32
N LYS A 46 11.86 4.93 23.50
CA LYS A 46 12.69 4.74 24.68
C LYS A 46 12.56 3.36 25.30
N LYS A 47 11.35 2.79 25.31
CA LYS A 47 11.08 1.48 25.92
C LYS A 47 11.66 0.32 25.13
N GLU A 48 11.57 0.38 23.80
CA GLU A 48 11.96 -0.72 22.92
C GLU A 48 13.35 -0.56 22.32
N ASN A 49 14.04 0.54 22.63
CA ASN A 49 15.38 0.88 22.09
C ASN A 49 15.39 0.82 20.54
N ILE A 50 14.28 1.19 19.91
CA ILE A 50 14.12 1.15 18.45
C ILE A 50 14.87 2.32 17.83
N ASN A 51 15.71 2.04 16.86
CA ASN A 51 16.35 3.08 16.06
C ASN A 51 15.28 3.69 15.11
N PRO A 52 14.99 5.00 15.18
CA PRO A 52 14.08 5.66 14.26
C PRO A 52 14.56 5.60 12.80
N ASP A 53 15.87 5.53 12.57
CA ASP A 53 16.44 5.33 11.25
C ASP A 53 16.55 3.83 11.00
N THR A 54 15.73 3.34 10.08
CA THR A 54 15.62 1.90 9.82
C THR A 54 15.66 1.58 8.34
N THR A 55 15.85 0.31 8.01
CA THR A 55 15.84 -0.20 6.64
C THR A 55 14.64 -1.10 6.43
N ILE A 56 13.87 -0.87 5.38
CA ILE A 56 12.74 -1.71 5.00
C ILE A 56 13.25 -2.93 4.24
N TRP A 57 13.13 -4.12 4.85
CA TRP A 57 13.48 -5.39 4.25
C TRP A 57 12.27 -6.13 3.65
N CYS A 58 11.04 -5.72 4.02
CA CYS A 58 9.81 -6.33 3.55
C CYS A 58 9.01 -5.33 2.72
N SER A 59 8.77 -5.63 1.45
CA SER A 59 7.95 -4.80 0.57
C SER A 59 7.31 -5.67 -0.50
N ASN A 60 6.09 -5.34 -0.92
CA ASN A 60 5.46 -5.92 -2.10
C ASN A 60 5.91 -5.21 -3.39
N ASP A 61 6.62 -4.11 -3.27
CA ASP A 61 7.22 -3.37 -4.38
C ASP A 61 8.59 -3.94 -4.74
N TYR A 62 8.62 -5.19 -5.22
CA TYR A 62 9.85 -5.96 -5.45
C TYR A 62 10.81 -5.31 -6.46
N LEU A 63 10.29 -4.56 -7.41
CA LEU A 63 11.07 -3.88 -8.45
C LEU A 63 11.30 -2.40 -8.14
N ASN A 64 10.86 -1.94 -6.98
CA ASN A 64 10.93 -0.53 -6.56
C ASN A 64 10.28 0.44 -7.57
N MET A 65 9.21 -0.01 -8.25
CA MET A 65 8.52 0.79 -9.27
C MET A 65 7.80 1.98 -8.68
N SER A 66 7.33 1.92 -7.42
CA SER A 66 6.72 3.08 -6.76
C SER A 66 7.68 4.27 -6.58
N HIS A 67 8.99 4.06 -6.67
CA HIS A 67 10.02 5.09 -6.57
C HIS A 67 10.69 5.39 -7.94
N ASN A 68 10.27 4.72 -9.01
CA ASN A 68 10.81 4.96 -10.34
C ASN A 68 10.37 6.34 -10.86
N LYS A 69 11.33 7.15 -11.26
CA LYS A 69 11.09 8.55 -11.70
C LYS A 69 10.20 8.63 -12.94
N GLU A 70 10.34 7.70 -13.87
CA GLU A 70 9.51 7.68 -15.09
C GLU A 70 8.06 7.37 -14.76
N VAL A 71 7.83 6.38 -13.90
CA VAL A 71 6.48 6.02 -13.41
C VAL A 71 5.85 7.19 -12.68
N ILE A 72 6.59 7.82 -11.76
CA ILE A 72 6.11 8.99 -11.00
C ILE A 72 5.76 10.14 -11.95
N ASN A 73 6.63 10.48 -12.90
CA ASN A 73 6.40 11.56 -13.85
C ASN A 73 5.18 11.29 -14.73
N ARG A 74 5.00 10.04 -15.19
CA ARG A 74 3.82 9.66 -15.95
C ARG A 74 2.54 9.76 -15.12
N MET A 75 2.58 9.32 -13.87
CA MET A 75 1.46 9.45 -12.95
C MET A 75 1.07 10.92 -12.73
N ILE A 76 2.04 11.81 -12.49
CA ILE A 76 1.82 13.25 -12.34
C ILE A 76 1.17 13.84 -13.60
N GLN A 77 1.63 13.45 -14.78
CA GLN A 77 1.06 13.90 -16.04
C GLN A 77 -0.41 13.48 -16.15
N VAL A 78 -0.72 12.20 -15.92
CA VAL A 78 -2.09 11.67 -15.99
C VAL A 78 -3.00 12.35 -14.97
N ILE A 79 -2.52 12.58 -13.74
CA ILE A 79 -3.29 13.29 -12.70
C ILE A 79 -3.65 14.72 -13.17
N LYS A 80 -2.74 15.41 -13.84
CA LYS A 80 -3.03 16.76 -14.38
C LYS A 80 -4.04 16.74 -15.53
N GLU A 81 -4.09 15.65 -16.30
CA GLU A 81 -4.99 15.51 -17.46
C GLU A 81 -6.42 15.11 -17.02
N VAL A 82 -6.54 14.14 -16.11
CA VAL A 82 -7.84 13.49 -15.80
C VAL A 82 -8.19 13.45 -14.31
N GLY A 83 -7.35 13.96 -13.42
CA GLY A 83 -7.59 13.93 -11.98
C GLY A 83 -7.11 12.63 -11.32
N THR A 84 -7.55 12.40 -10.07
CA THR A 84 -7.00 11.35 -9.19
C THR A 84 -7.87 10.09 -9.08
N GLY A 85 -8.99 10.03 -9.79
CA GLY A 85 -9.90 8.89 -9.66
C GLY A 85 -10.80 8.71 -10.86
N SER A 86 -11.35 7.50 -11.00
CA SER A 86 -12.22 7.13 -12.12
C SER A 86 -13.68 7.56 -11.94
N GLY A 87 -14.06 8.08 -10.77
CA GLY A 87 -15.39 8.64 -10.52
C GLY A 87 -16.54 7.66 -10.40
N GLY A 88 -16.30 6.36 -10.58
CA GLY A 88 -17.35 5.35 -10.52
C GLY A 88 -16.83 3.92 -10.63
N THR A 89 -17.77 2.98 -10.58
CA THR A 89 -17.47 1.57 -10.85
C THR A 89 -17.26 1.34 -12.34
N ARG A 90 -16.46 0.35 -12.71
CA ARG A 90 -16.07 0.09 -14.09
C ARG A 90 -17.23 -0.13 -15.05
N ASN A 91 -18.28 -0.79 -14.58
CA ASN A 91 -19.46 -1.13 -15.38
C ASN A 91 -20.47 0.02 -15.54
N ILE A 92 -20.27 1.17 -14.90
CA ILE A 92 -21.14 2.34 -15.01
C ILE A 92 -20.41 3.49 -15.72
N SER A 93 -19.43 4.09 -15.05
CA SER A 93 -18.71 5.28 -15.56
C SER A 93 -17.23 5.29 -15.21
N GLY A 94 -16.73 4.27 -14.52
CA GLY A 94 -15.36 4.22 -13.99
C GLY A 94 -14.33 3.58 -14.93
N THR A 95 -14.71 3.04 -16.09
CA THR A 95 -13.74 2.60 -17.09
C THR A 95 -13.18 3.79 -17.84
N THR A 96 -11.87 3.91 -17.88
CA THR A 96 -11.13 4.96 -18.56
C THR A 96 -10.26 4.37 -19.66
N PRO A 97 -9.81 5.15 -20.65
CA PRO A 97 -8.87 4.67 -21.67
C PRO A 97 -7.59 4.05 -21.09
N TYR A 98 -7.18 4.46 -19.90
CA TYR A 98 -6.01 3.87 -19.22
C TYR A 98 -6.23 2.45 -18.76
N HIS A 99 -7.47 2.09 -18.34
CA HIS A 99 -7.83 0.71 -18.03
C HIS A 99 -7.76 -0.16 -19.29
N ASP A 100 -8.39 0.28 -20.37
CA ASP A 100 -8.43 -0.47 -21.63
C ASP A 100 -7.01 -0.67 -22.19
N GLN A 101 -6.18 0.39 -22.15
CA GLN A 101 -4.81 0.32 -22.61
C GLN A 101 -3.97 -0.67 -21.79
N LEU A 102 -4.11 -0.64 -20.44
CA LEU A 102 -3.38 -1.57 -19.59
C LEU A 102 -3.85 -3.01 -19.80
N GLU A 103 -5.15 -3.26 -19.89
CA GLU A 103 -5.72 -4.59 -20.15
C GLU A 103 -5.22 -5.15 -21.49
N ASN A 104 -5.24 -4.35 -22.56
CA ASN A 104 -4.71 -4.75 -23.86
C ASN A 104 -3.21 -5.06 -23.81
N ASN A 105 -2.43 -4.22 -23.12
CA ASN A 105 -0.99 -4.45 -22.96
C ASN A 105 -0.69 -5.73 -22.17
N LEU A 106 -1.44 -6.01 -21.11
CA LEU A 106 -1.29 -7.23 -20.31
C LEU A 106 -1.70 -8.47 -21.11
N ALA A 107 -2.80 -8.41 -21.86
CA ALA A 107 -3.23 -9.50 -22.73
C ALA A 107 -2.14 -9.84 -23.76
N ASN A 108 -1.62 -8.84 -24.46
CA ASN A 108 -0.53 -9.01 -25.42
C ASN A 108 0.75 -9.55 -24.79
N PHE A 109 1.16 -8.99 -23.64
CA PHE A 109 2.37 -9.42 -22.93
C PHE A 109 2.31 -10.90 -22.49
N HIS A 110 1.12 -11.34 -22.06
CA HIS A 110 0.90 -12.72 -21.61
C HIS A 110 0.41 -13.66 -22.74
N GLU A 111 0.33 -13.18 -23.98
CA GLU A 111 -0.18 -13.95 -25.12
C GLU A 111 -1.55 -14.56 -24.83
N ARG A 112 -2.49 -13.73 -24.34
CA ARG A 112 -3.87 -14.10 -24.00
C ARG A 112 -4.86 -13.29 -24.82
N ASP A 113 -6.07 -13.83 -24.98
CA ASP A 113 -7.14 -13.18 -25.74
C ASP A 113 -7.65 -11.90 -25.06
N ALA A 114 -7.61 -11.86 -23.74
CA ALA A 114 -8.04 -10.71 -22.94
C ALA A 114 -7.39 -10.68 -21.56
N ALA A 115 -7.40 -9.51 -20.92
CA ALA A 115 -7.06 -9.30 -19.53
C ALA A 115 -8.12 -8.42 -18.85
N LEU A 116 -8.29 -8.57 -17.55
CA LEU A 116 -9.19 -7.74 -16.74
C LEU A 116 -8.48 -7.34 -15.44
N ILE A 117 -8.54 -6.04 -15.12
CA ILE A 117 -7.92 -5.46 -13.94
C ILE A 117 -8.90 -5.43 -12.78
N PHE A 118 -8.44 -5.87 -11.61
CA PHE A 118 -9.13 -5.76 -10.33
C PHE A 118 -8.32 -4.92 -9.35
N THR A 119 -8.98 -4.34 -8.34
CA THR A 119 -8.33 -3.51 -7.32
C THR A 119 -7.50 -4.32 -6.33
N SER A 120 -7.83 -5.58 -6.16
CA SER A 120 -7.09 -6.54 -5.32
C SER A 120 -7.38 -7.97 -5.76
N ALA A 121 -6.50 -8.86 -5.41
CA ALA A 121 -6.69 -10.30 -5.56
C ALA A 121 -7.39 -10.90 -4.34
#